data_eba395f4cefcb969fb42589ef470b653
#
_entry.id   eba395f4cefcb969fb42589ef470b653
#
_cell.length_a   1.000
_cell.length_b   1.000
_cell.length_c   1.000
_cell.angle_alpha   90.00
_cell.angle_beta   90.00
_cell.angle_gamma   90.00
#
_symmetry.space_group_name_H-M   'P 1'
#
loop_
_entity.id
_entity.type
_entity.pdbx_description
1 polymer ?
#
loop_
_entity_poly.entity_id
_entity_poly.type
_entity_poly.pdbx_seq_one_letter_code
_entity_poly.pdbx_strand_id
1 'polypeptide(L)'
;MVGARSSRPFLLKKDSGDRVKFHPMKNFLSEFYTQNIQRRLTRHLNNFQIWKMARRVAAQVPSADGAPVIFFKASSGIDDLSWNSAFHLLTSWAFRLQGIPVQFFACNSGMTHCVLGTNRDYVVQKPPCASCIYQSKTLYTGADAHWFSFQIDEELDARLRDLPLSELMDFIFNGIPLGQLSLPGLRWILRRHHLNDDKPTRYLLSQYIRSAWNVAREFEMLIKRTQPRAVVVFNGQMYPEATALYIARKHGIKAITHEVGLRPATVFFTEGEATAYPLHIPDEFELNDAQNARLDEYLSKRFQGDFTMAGMKFWSDMKGLDEEFLVKAAEFKQIIPIFTNVIFDTSQPHANTVFEDMFTWLDAALEVIKKNRETLFVIRAHPDEMRLRKASLETVANWVADRCADEEPNVIFVPPHETLSSYELIQRAKFTMIYNSTIGMEASIMGEPVLCAGKARFTQYPTVFFPQSVDAYKEKLAEMLNAESIEVPAEFKRNARRFLYYQLYFSSLPFGEYLKTGVRTSHALMQDFDLARLSPENSPAIKVILDGVLSDGDFLLRE
;
A
#
# COMPACT_ATOMS: atom_id res chain seq x y z
N MET A 1 27.42 44.03 13.94
CA MET A 1 28.29 43.53 12.86
C MET A 1 28.21 42.01 12.93
N VAL A 2 27.37 41.41 12.10
CA VAL A 2 27.16 39.95 12.03
C VAL A 2 27.63 39.53 10.64
N GLY A 3 28.70 38.71 10.64
CA GLY A 3 29.28 38.22 9.38
C GLY A 3 28.47 37.06 8.80
N ALA A 4 27.96 37.27 7.61
CA ALA A 4 27.35 36.23 6.79
C ALA A 4 28.46 35.30 6.26
N ARG A 5 28.36 34.00 6.55
CA ARG A 5 29.14 32.96 5.87
C ARG A 5 28.38 32.53 4.62
N SER A 6 28.97 32.78 3.47
CA SER A 6 28.50 32.37 2.16
C SER A 6 28.66 30.86 1.95
N SER A 7 27.58 30.16 1.70
CA SER A 7 27.59 28.82 1.14
C SER A 7 28.05 28.89 -0.32
N ARG A 8 29.14 28.19 -0.65
CA ARG A 8 29.61 28.02 -2.04
C ARG A 8 28.79 26.90 -2.70
N PRO A 9 28.23 27.14 -3.89
CA PRO A 9 27.66 26.06 -4.69
C PRO A 9 28.79 25.25 -5.35
N PHE A 10 28.62 23.93 -5.37
CA PHE A 10 29.47 23.01 -6.10
C PHE A 10 29.44 23.36 -7.60
N LEU A 11 30.60 23.73 -8.13
CA LEU A 11 30.83 23.99 -9.54
C LEU A 11 30.95 22.66 -10.30
N LEU A 12 29.95 22.34 -11.10
CA LEU A 12 30.07 21.34 -12.16
C LEU A 12 31.15 21.78 -13.16
N LYS A 13 32.20 20.97 -13.33
CA LYS A 13 33.17 21.11 -14.39
C LYS A 13 32.43 21.03 -15.76
N LYS A 14 32.53 22.07 -16.56
CA LYS A 14 32.21 22.05 -17.98
C LYS A 14 33.27 21.25 -18.71
N ASP A 15 32.92 20.10 -19.23
CA ASP A 15 33.64 19.49 -20.34
C ASP A 15 33.02 19.95 -21.65
N SER A 16 33.90 20.32 -22.55
CA SER A 16 33.64 20.92 -23.84
C SER A 16 33.18 19.90 -24.86
N GLY A 17 32.05 20.19 -25.52
CA GLY A 17 31.87 19.78 -26.89
C GLY A 17 30.96 18.62 -27.19
N ASP A 18 29.69 18.65 -26.71
CA ASP A 18 28.63 17.91 -27.41
C ASP A 18 27.41 18.79 -27.65
N ARG A 19 27.02 18.88 -28.93
CA ARG A 19 25.84 19.62 -29.36
C ARG A 19 24.59 19.00 -28.75
N VAL A 20 24.01 19.67 -27.77
CA VAL A 20 22.69 19.33 -27.23
C VAL A 20 21.68 19.38 -28.38
N LYS A 21 21.32 18.22 -28.91
CA LYS A 21 20.19 18.10 -29.84
C LYS A 21 18.90 18.39 -29.06
N PHE A 22 18.37 19.58 -29.28
CA PHE A 22 17.05 19.97 -28.81
C PHE A 22 15.99 19.02 -29.41
N HIS A 23 15.44 18.13 -28.58
CA HIS A 23 14.20 17.40 -28.82
C HIS A 23 13.15 17.64 -27.71
N PRO A 24 12.88 18.90 -27.27
CA PRO A 24 11.89 19.13 -26.23
C PRO A 24 10.44 19.10 -26.76
N MET A 25 10.21 19.48 -28.00
CA MET A 25 8.84 19.69 -28.50
C MET A 25 8.13 18.40 -28.91
N LYS A 26 8.85 17.40 -29.46
CA LYS A 26 8.25 16.10 -29.80
C LYS A 26 7.87 15.31 -28.56
N ASN A 27 8.71 15.30 -27.52
CA ASN A 27 8.39 14.61 -26.27
C ASN A 27 7.23 15.31 -25.54
N PHE A 28 7.22 16.64 -25.48
CA PHE A 28 6.13 17.40 -24.87
C PHE A 28 4.78 17.18 -25.56
N LEU A 29 4.72 17.21 -26.88
CA LEU A 29 3.50 16.95 -27.65
C LEU A 29 3.04 15.50 -27.52
N SER A 30 3.96 14.53 -27.48
CA SER A 30 3.66 13.12 -27.25
C SER A 30 3.12 12.88 -25.85
N GLU A 31 3.73 13.45 -24.84
CA GLU A 31 3.27 13.36 -23.46
C GLU A 31 1.92 14.07 -23.26
N PHE A 32 1.74 15.25 -23.84
CA PHE A 32 0.47 15.97 -23.79
C PHE A 32 -0.65 15.18 -24.47
N TYR A 33 -0.39 14.60 -25.63
CA TYR A 33 -1.34 13.73 -26.33
C TYR A 33 -1.71 12.52 -25.47
N THR A 34 -0.72 11.80 -24.97
CA THR A 34 -0.94 10.59 -24.16
C THR A 34 -1.66 10.91 -22.85
N GLN A 35 -1.25 11.97 -22.16
CA GLN A 35 -1.82 12.29 -20.84
C GLN A 35 -3.21 12.97 -20.93
N ASN A 36 -3.50 13.71 -21.96
CA ASN A 36 -4.72 14.51 -22.03
C ASN A 36 -5.76 14.00 -23.03
N ILE A 37 -5.35 13.61 -24.23
CA ILE A 37 -6.28 13.20 -25.30
C ILE A 37 -6.52 11.68 -25.24
N GLN A 38 -5.47 10.90 -25.38
CA GLN A 38 -5.57 9.44 -25.38
C GLN A 38 -6.21 8.92 -24.09
N ARG A 39 -5.79 9.43 -22.94
CA ARG A 39 -6.36 9.05 -21.65
C ARG A 39 -7.84 9.36 -21.55
N ARG A 40 -8.27 10.58 -21.95
CA ARG A 40 -9.70 10.94 -21.92
C ARG A 40 -10.53 10.03 -22.82
N LEU A 41 -10.06 9.79 -24.05
CA LEU A 41 -10.74 8.88 -24.98
C LEU A 41 -10.82 7.46 -24.39
N THR A 42 -9.71 6.91 -23.92
CA THR A 42 -9.66 5.59 -23.31
C THR A 42 -10.61 5.48 -22.12
N ARG A 43 -10.69 6.52 -21.27
CA ARG A 43 -11.65 6.58 -20.15
C ARG A 43 -13.10 6.52 -20.64
N HIS A 44 -13.47 7.29 -21.66
CA HIS A 44 -14.82 7.27 -22.18
C HIS A 44 -15.19 5.91 -22.79
N LEU A 45 -14.28 5.30 -23.55
CA LEU A 45 -14.46 3.97 -24.11
C LEU A 45 -14.58 2.91 -23.00
N ASN A 46 -13.74 2.99 -21.98
CA ASN A 46 -13.80 2.07 -20.84
C ASN A 46 -15.11 2.23 -20.05
N ASN A 47 -15.55 3.46 -19.79
CA ASN A 47 -16.82 3.70 -19.10
C ASN A 47 -18.02 3.19 -19.93
N PHE A 48 -17.97 3.35 -21.25
CA PHE A 48 -19.00 2.77 -22.12
C PHE A 48 -19.01 1.24 -22.07
N GLN A 49 -17.82 0.62 -22.09
CA GLN A 49 -17.70 -0.84 -21.96
C GLN A 49 -18.23 -1.33 -20.60
N ILE A 50 -17.87 -0.66 -19.50
CA ILE A 50 -18.38 -0.96 -18.17
C ILE A 50 -19.90 -0.84 -18.12
N TRP A 51 -20.47 0.24 -18.64
CA TRP A 51 -21.90 0.46 -18.69
C TRP A 51 -22.62 -0.64 -19.50
N LYS A 52 -22.07 -1.02 -20.67
CA LYS A 52 -22.57 -2.11 -21.50
C LYS A 52 -22.59 -3.43 -20.73
N MET A 53 -21.49 -3.78 -20.07
CA MET A 53 -21.37 -5.00 -19.28
C MET A 53 -22.32 -4.97 -18.07
N ALA A 54 -22.38 -3.87 -17.33
CA ALA A 54 -23.29 -3.71 -16.19
C ALA A 54 -24.75 -3.90 -16.57
N ARG A 55 -25.18 -3.41 -17.75
CA ARG A 55 -26.52 -3.66 -18.28
C ARG A 55 -26.76 -5.13 -18.64
N ARG A 56 -25.77 -5.80 -19.21
CA ARG A 56 -25.86 -7.25 -19.48
C ARG A 56 -26.00 -8.04 -18.18
N VAL A 57 -25.21 -7.68 -17.14
CA VAL A 57 -25.35 -8.28 -15.81
C VAL A 57 -26.76 -8.04 -15.28
N ALA A 58 -27.24 -6.79 -15.27
CA ALA A 58 -28.58 -6.47 -14.76
C ALA A 58 -29.71 -7.24 -15.44
N ALA A 59 -29.56 -7.54 -16.75
CA ALA A 59 -30.56 -8.31 -17.52
C ALA A 59 -30.51 -9.83 -17.22
N GLN A 60 -29.47 -10.35 -16.60
CA GLN A 60 -29.27 -11.77 -16.30
C GLN A 60 -29.33 -12.09 -14.81
N VAL A 61 -29.41 -11.07 -13.94
CA VAL A 61 -29.54 -11.27 -12.49
C VAL A 61 -30.87 -12.00 -12.19
N PRO A 62 -30.82 -13.19 -11.56
CA PRO A 62 -32.03 -13.88 -11.15
C PRO A 62 -32.71 -13.14 -9.98
N SER A 63 -33.94 -13.51 -9.69
CA SER A 63 -34.61 -13.04 -8.46
C SER A 63 -33.76 -13.40 -7.25
N ALA A 64 -33.49 -12.44 -6.37
CA ALA A 64 -32.60 -12.60 -5.24
C ALA A 64 -33.36 -12.30 -3.94
N ASP A 65 -33.37 -13.28 -3.03
CA ASP A 65 -34.01 -13.18 -1.73
C ASP A 65 -32.98 -13.34 -0.59
N GLY A 66 -33.31 -12.74 0.56
CA GLY A 66 -32.51 -12.87 1.77
C GLY A 66 -31.61 -11.67 2.09
N ALA A 67 -30.75 -11.82 3.09
CA ALA A 67 -29.86 -10.78 3.56
C ALA A 67 -28.78 -10.45 2.52
N PRO A 68 -28.56 -9.18 2.19
CA PRO A 68 -27.59 -8.79 1.16
C PRO A 68 -26.13 -8.92 1.64
N VAL A 69 -25.22 -8.93 0.65
CA VAL A 69 -23.82 -8.55 0.88
C VAL A 69 -23.68 -7.07 0.52
N ILE A 70 -23.15 -6.28 1.46
CA ILE A 70 -22.89 -4.86 1.19
C ILE A 70 -21.49 -4.72 0.59
N PHE A 71 -21.42 -4.12 -0.59
CA PHE A 71 -20.17 -3.70 -1.22
C PHE A 71 -19.93 -2.22 -0.89
N PHE A 72 -19.06 -1.98 0.11
CA PHE A 72 -18.73 -0.64 0.55
C PHE A 72 -17.70 0.00 -0.35
N LYS A 73 -18.10 1.00 -1.10
CA LYS A 73 -17.24 1.79 -1.97
C LYS A 73 -17.73 3.23 -2.02
N ALA A 74 -17.48 3.98 -0.95
CA ALA A 74 -17.91 5.38 -0.82
C ALA A 74 -17.38 6.25 -1.97
N SER A 75 -16.16 6.02 -2.46
CA SER A 75 -15.60 6.75 -3.59
C SER A 75 -15.02 5.81 -4.65
N SER A 76 -15.60 5.82 -5.85
CA SER A 76 -15.26 4.87 -6.93
C SER A 76 -14.10 5.30 -7.81
N GLY A 77 -13.80 6.59 -7.88
CA GLY A 77 -12.75 7.15 -8.70
C GLY A 77 -13.13 8.51 -9.27
N ILE A 78 -12.15 9.38 -9.48
CA ILE A 78 -12.36 10.71 -10.07
C ILE A 78 -12.05 10.68 -11.56
N ASP A 79 -11.05 9.90 -11.93
CA ASP A 79 -10.50 9.91 -13.28
C ASP A 79 -10.79 8.63 -14.07
N ASP A 80 -10.16 7.52 -13.68
CA ASP A 80 -10.17 6.25 -14.42
C ASP A 80 -10.54 5.11 -13.44
N LEU A 81 -10.83 3.93 -13.98
CA LEU A 81 -11.11 2.73 -13.18
C LEU A 81 -9.82 2.24 -12.52
N SER A 82 -9.73 2.33 -11.19
CA SER A 82 -8.62 1.71 -10.45
C SER A 82 -8.76 0.19 -10.40
N TRP A 83 -7.64 -0.53 -10.21
CA TRP A 83 -7.66 -1.98 -10.02
C TRP A 83 -8.61 -2.39 -8.90
N ASN A 84 -8.53 -1.73 -7.76
CA ASN A 84 -9.39 -2.03 -6.62
C ASN A 84 -10.89 -1.83 -6.90
N SER A 85 -11.24 -0.76 -7.63
CA SER A 85 -12.62 -0.54 -8.06
C SER A 85 -13.08 -1.58 -9.08
N ALA A 86 -12.18 -2.04 -9.96
CA ALA A 86 -12.47 -3.08 -10.93
C ALA A 86 -12.72 -4.44 -10.26
N PHE A 87 -11.84 -4.85 -9.34
CA PHE A 87 -12.02 -6.08 -8.57
C PHE A 87 -13.30 -6.08 -7.76
N HIS A 88 -13.57 -4.98 -7.06
CA HIS A 88 -14.79 -4.79 -6.28
C HIS A 88 -16.05 -4.91 -7.15
N LEU A 89 -16.06 -4.30 -8.33
CA LEU A 89 -17.16 -4.34 -9.28
C LEU A 89 -17.40 -5.75 -9.83
N LEU A 90 -16.35 -6.41 -10.33
CA LEU A 90 -16.45 -7.75 -10.92
C LEU A 90 -16.90 -8.79 -9.88
N THR A 91 -16.37 -8.70 -8.66
CA THR A 91 -16.84 -9.53 -7.55
C THR A 91 -18.32 -9.32 -7.28
N SER A 92 -18.79 -8.07 -7.23
CA SER A 92 -20.21 -7.77 -7.03
C SER A 92 -21.09 -8.31 -8.15
N TRP A 93 -20.62 -8.29 -9.40
CA TRP A 93 -21.34 -8.89 -10.55
C TRP A 93 -21.44 -10.41 -10.41
N ALA A 94 -20.36 -11.07 -9.99
CA ALA A 94 -20.37 -12.51 -9.73
C ALA A 94 -21.44 -12.88 -8.69
N PHE A 95 -21.51 -12.16 -7.56
CA PHE A 95 -22.53 -12.37 -6.53
C PHE A 95 -23.94 -12.21 -7.09
N ARG A 96 -24.20 -11.12 -7.80
CA ARG A 96 -25.52 -10.82 -8.38
C ARG A 96 -25.96 -11.90 -9.39
N LEU A 97 -25.04 -12.37 -10.24
CA LEU A 97 -25.34 -13.43 -11.23
C LEU A 97 -25.64 -14.78 -10.56
N GLN A 98 -25.18 -15.00 -9.34
CA GLN A 98 -25.53 -16.19 -8.52
C GLN A 98 -26.80 -15.98 -7.68
N GLY A 99 -27.58 -14.91 -7.91
CA GLY A 99 -28.80 -14.65 -7.16
C GLY A 99 -28.58 -14.20 -5.71
N ILE A 100 -27.38 -13.72 -5.38
CA ILE A 100 -27.09 -13.19 -4.07
C ILE A 100 -27.41 -11.69 -4.06
N PRO A 101 -28.28 -11.20 -3.14
CA PRO A 101 -28.59 -9.79 -3.05
C PRO A 101 -27.33 -8.98 -2.76
N VAL A 102 -27.08 -7.95 -3.57
CA VAL A 102 -25.95 -7.03 -3.40
C VAL A 102 -26.48 -5.62 -3.25
N GLN A 103 -25.99 -4.92 -2.25
CA GLN A 103 -26.23 -3.50 -2.06
C GLN A 103 -24.93 -2.72 -2.04
N PHE A 104 -24.83 -1.68 -2.85
CA PHE A 104 -23.68 -0.76 -2.80
C PHE A 104 -23.92 0.35 -1.79
N PHE A 105 -22.85 0.77 -1.10
CA PHE A 105 -22.80 2.01 -0.32
C PHE A 105 -22.00 3.05 -1.08
N ALA A 106 -22.66 4.09 -1.59
CA ALA A 106 -22.10 5.05 -2.51
C ALA A 106 -22.29 6.49 -2.05
N CYS A 107 -21.27 7.33 -2.24
CA CYS A 107 -21.28 8.72 -1.82
C CYS A 107 -21.98 9.62 -2.87
N ASN A 108 -22.95 10.41 -2.42
CA ASN A 108 -23.56 11.51 -3.15
C ASN A 108 -23.18 12.86 -2.49
N SER A 109 -21.89 13.23 -2.56
CA SER A 109 -21.33 14.36 -1.81
C SER A 109 -21.52 14.22 -0.28
N GLY A 110 -21.51 13.01 0.23
CA GLY A 110 -21.72 12.69 1.64
C GLY A 110 -20.50 12.91 2.54
N MET A 111 -19.39 13.37 1.98
CA MET A 111 -18.16 13.72 2.70
C MET A 111 -17.76 15.14 2.36
N THR A 112 -17.47 15.97 3.38
CA THR A 112 -16.97 17.35 3.16
C THR A 112 -15.64 17.35 2.44
N HIS A 113 -14.74 16.45 2.88
CA HIS A 113 -13.46 16.12 2.23
C HIS A 113 -13.30 14.61 2.24
N CYS A 114 -12.97 14.01 1.12
CA CYS A 114 -12.62 12.59 1.05
C CYS A 114 -11.15 12.43 0.66
N VAL A 115 -10.52 11.33 1.08
CA VAL A 115 -9.09 11.06 0.80
C VAL A 115 -8.81 11.15 -0.71
N LEU A 116 -9.69 10.58 -1.56
CA LEU A 116 -9.51 10.58 -3.01
C LEU A 116 -9.59 11.99 -3.63
N GLY A 117 -10.45 12.87 -3.10
CA GLY A 117 -10.73 14.19 -3.67
C GLY A 117 -10.03 15.36 -2.99
N THR A 118 -9.27 15.11 -1.91
CA THR A 118 -8.54 16.17 -1.20
C THR A 118 -7.36 16.65 -2.04
N ASN A 119 -7.30 17.96 -2.26
CA ASN A 119 -6.12 18.61 -2.82
C ASN A 119 -5.15 18.95 -1.69
N ARG A 120 -3.96 18.35 -1.69
CA ARG A 120 -2.94 18.54 -0.66
C ARG A 120 -2.43 19.98 -0.59
N ASP A 121 -2.26 20.61 -1.75
CA ASP A 121 -1.67 21.95 -1.84
C ASP A 121 -2.70 23.06 -1.55
N TYR A 122 -4.00 22.72 -1.68
CA TYR A 122 -5.13 23.61 -1.42
C TYR A 122 -6.20 22.87 -0.60
N VAL A 123 -5.90 22.61 0.67
CA VAL A 123 -6.74 21.75 1.54
C VAL A 123 -8.18 22.22 1.72
N VAL A 124 -8.45 23.52 1.52
CA VAL A 124 -9.82 24.08 1.58
C VAL A 124 -10.64 23.85 0.30
N GLN A 125 -9.98 23.37 -0.79
CA GLN A 125 -10.66 23.09 -2.05
C GLN A 125 -11.64 21.93 -1.89
N LYS A 126 -12.88 22.16 -2.31
CA LYS A 126 -13.90 21.09 -2.30
C LYS A 126 -13.52 19.94 -3.25
N PRO A 127 -13.78 18.69 -2.84
CA PRO A 127 -13.57 17.52 -3.70
C PRO A 127 -14.36 17.60 -5.01
N PRO A 128 -13.85 17.04 -6.13
CA PRO A 128 -14.54 17.01 -7.42
C PRO A 128 -15.67 15.96 -7.46
N CYS A 129 -16.66 16.10 -6.57
CA CYS A 129 -17.72 15.11 -6.34
C CYS A 129 -18.51 14.76 -7.61
N ALA A 130 -18.79 15.71 -8.50
CA ALA A 130 -19.55 15.44 -9.72
C ALA A 130 -18.90 14.34 -10.59
N SER A 131 -17.58 14.36 -10.75
CA SER A 131 -16.84 13.34 -11.51
C SER A 131 -16.89 11.98 -10.82
N CYS A 132 -16.76 11.93 -9.49
CA CYS A 132 -16.84 10.70 -8.71
C CYS A 132 -18.25 10.09 -8.74
N ILE A 133 -19.29 10.91 -8.57
CA ILE A 133 -20.70 10.47 -8.65
C ILE A 133 -21.02 9.92 -10.05
N TYR A 134 -20.58 10.60 -11.11
CA TYR A 134 -20.74 10.11 -12.48
C TYR A 134 -20.09 8.74 -12.66
N GLN A 135 -18.86 8.57 -12.19
CA GLN A 135 -18.15 7.28 -12.24
C GLN A 135 -18.90 6.20 -11.45
N SER A 136 -19.34 6.50 -10.23
CA SER A 136 -20.11 5.56 -9.40
C SER A 136 -21.43 5.14 -10.06
N LYS A 137 -22.17 6.09 -10.66
CA LYS A 137 -23.39 5.79 -11.41
C LYS A 137 -23.13 4.88 -12.62
N THR A 138 -22.00 5.05 -13.30
CA THR A 138 -21.59 4.17 -14.40
C THR A 138 -21.29 2.75 -13.90
N LEU A 139 -20.52 2.62 -12.82
CA LEU A 139 -20.16 1.32 -12.25
C LEU A 139 -21.37 0.55 -11.72
N TYR A 140 -22.30 1.24 -11.07
CA TYR A 140 -23.45 0.62 -10.39
C TYR A 140 -24.72 0.60 -11.26
N THR A 141 -24.59 0.76 -12.58
CA THR A 141 -25.71 0.68 -13.53
C THR A 141 -26.50 -0.60 -13.32
N GLY A 142 -27.82 -0.47 -13.07
CA GLY A 142 -28.73 -1.59 -12.85
C GLY A 142 -28.49 -2.38 -11.56
N ALA A 143 -27.81 -1.78 -10.59
CA ALA A 143 -27.62 -2.35 -9.26
C ALA A 143 -28.30 -1.49 -8.19
N ASP A 144 -28.62 -2.11 -7.05
CA ASP A 144 -29.13 -1.40 -5.89
C ASP A 144 -28.00 -0.69 -5.14
N ALA A 145 -28.19 0.60 -4.84
CA ALA A 145 -27.19 1.41 -4.19
C ALA A 145 -27.81 2.39 -3.18
N HIS A 146 -27.30 2.38 -1.97
CA HIS A 146 -27.60 3.39 -0.97
C HIS A 146 -26.70 4.61 -1.20
N TRP A 147 -27.29 5.71 -1.62
CA TRP A 147 -26.60 6.98 -1.87
C TRP A 147 -26.74 7.90 -0.67
N PHE A 148 -25.62 8.19 0.00
CA PHE A 148 -25.64 9.06 1.16
C PHE A 148 -25.13 10.47 0.84
N SER A 149 -25.79 11.47 1.43
CA SER A 149 -25.43 12.88 1.33
C SER A 149 -24.93 13.40 2.68
N PHE A 150 -24.13 14.46 2.66
CA PHE A 150 -23.63 15.06 3.90
C PHE A 150 -24.76 15.72 4.70
N GLN A 151 -24.78 15.47 5.99
CA GLN A 151 -25.68 16.10 6.94
C GLN A 151 -24.86 16.70 8.07
N ILE A 152 -25.17 17.94 8.40
CA ILE A 152 -24.53 18.66 9.50
C ILE A 152 -24.97 18.03 10.82
N ASP A 153 -24.03 17.94 11.75
CA ASP A 153 -24.26 17.57 13.14
C ASP A 153 -23.70 18.71 14.00
N GLU A 154 -24.62 19.50 14.57
CA GLU A 154 -24.28 20.73 15.31
C GLU A 154 -23.52 20.44 16.62
N GLU A 155 -23.79 19.29 17.26
CA GLU A 155 -23.09 18.88 18.47
C GLU A 155 -21.63 18.54 18.13
N LEU A 156 -21.42 17.73 17.07
CA LEU A 156 -20.08 17.41 16.59
C LEU A 156 -19.32 18.68 16.20
N ASP A 157 -19.96 19.58 15.45
CA ASP A 157 -19.35 20.83 15.01
C ASP A 157 -18.94 21.72 16.17
N ALA A 158 -19.78 21.79 17.21
CA ALA A 158 -19.47 22.53 18.45
C ALA A 158 -18.28 21.91 19.19
N ARG A 159 -18.20 20.57 19.26
CA ARG A 159 -17.12 19.86 19.95
C ARG A 159 -15.78 19.91 19.21
N LEU A 160 -15.80 20.03 17.89
CA LEU A 160 -14.58 20.13 17.07
C LEU A 160 -13.98 21.54 16.99
N ARG A 161 -14.70 22.54 17.54
CA ARG A 161 -14.28 23.94 17.41
C ARG A 161 -12.98 24.18 18.17
N ASP A 162 -11.99 24.75 17.48
CA ASP A 162 -10.71 25.23 18.01
C ASP A 162 -9.87 24.18 18.77
N LEU A 163 -10.15 22.88 18.58
CA LEU A 163 -9.34 21.83 19.19
C LEU A 163 -7.90 21.84 18.64
N PRO A 164 -6.88 21.63 19.49
CA PRO A 164 -5.51 21.38 19.07
C PRO A 164 -5.41 20.02 18.35
N LEU A 165 -4.33 19.84 17.60
CA LEU A 165 -4.15 18.63 16.81
C LEU A 165 -4.16 17.35 17.66
N SER A 166 -3.53 17.38 18.84
CA SER A 166 -3.48 16.22 19.75
C SER A 166 -4.89 15.75 20.15
N GLU A 167 -5.78 16.67 20.51
CA GLU A 167 -7.16 16.34 20.87
C GLU A 167 -7.98 15.87 19.66
N LEU A 168 -7.72 16.42 18.46
CA LEU A 168 -8.35 15.94 17.23
C LEU A 168 -7.89 14.52 16.87
N MET A 169 -6.63 14.18 17.11
CA MET A 169 -6.09 12.83 16.85
C MET A 169 -6.77 11.78 17.72
N ASP A 170 -7.06 12.11 18.98
CA ASP A 170 -7.69 11.19 19.94
C ASP A 170 -9.22 11.41 20.05
N PHE A 171 -9.80 12.15 19.10
CA PHE A 171 -11.20 12.55 19.18
C PHE A 171 -12.16 11.35 19.06
N ILE A 172 -13.00 11.21 20.10
CA ILE A 172 -14.05 10.19 20.18
C ILE A 172 -15.42 10.87 20.19
N PHE A 173 -16.34 10.39 19.35
CA PHE A 173 -17.72 10.84 19.33
C PHE A 173 -18.68 9.65 19.28
N ASN A 174 -19.65 9.63 20.20
CA ASN A 174 -20.61 8.53 20.37
C ASN A 174 -19.94 7.14 20.41
N GLY A 175 -18.78 7.04 21.09
CA GLY A 175 -18.02 5.81 21.26
C GLY A 175 -17.25 5.37 20.02
N ILE A 176 -17.18 6.20 18.96
CA ILE A 176 -16.42 5.93 17.75
C ILE A 176 -15.12 6.76 17.76
N PRO A 177 -13.92 6.15 17.63
CA PRO A 177 -12.64 6.84 17.66
C PRO A 177 -12.33 7.53 16.32
N LEU A 178 -13.11 8.57 15.98
CA LEU A 178 -13.09 9.22 14.67
C LEU A 178 -11.74 9.85 14.33
N GLY A 179 -11.03 10.36 15.33
CA GLY A 179 -9.68 10.89 15.16
C GLY A 179 -8.74 9.80 14.65
N GLN A 180 -8.63 8.70 15.38
CA GLN A 180 -7.76 7.57 15.05
C GLN A 180 -8.11 6.92 13.69
N LEU A 181 -9.39 6.76 13.39
CA LEU A 181 -9.85 6.24 12.08
C LEU A 181 -9.47 7.17 10.92
N SER A 182 -9.28 8.47 11.18
CA SER A 182 -8.96 9.48 10.15
C SER A 182 -7.46 9.64 9.90
N LEU A 183 -6.60 9.28 10.86
CA LEU A 183 -5.16 9.51 10.82
C LEU A 183 -4.45 8.85 9.62
N PRO A 184 -4.67 7.57 9.29
CA PRO A 184 -3.98 6.96 8.16
C PRO A 184 -4.24 7.68 6.84
N GLY A 185 -5.49 8.09 6.61
CA GLY A 185 -5.87 8.87 5.43
C GLY A 185 -5.24 10.26 5.41
N LEU A 186 -5.14 10.93 6.56
CA LEU A 186 -4.52 12.24 6.71
C LEU A 186 -3.00 12.17 6.44
N ARG A 187 -2.31 11.24 7.06
CA ARG A 187 -0.87 10.98 6.86
C ARG A 187 -0.57 10.67 5.40
N TRP A 188 -1.40 9.84 4.78
CA TRP A 188 -1.25 9.48 3.37
C TRP A 188 -1.42 10.69 2.42
N ILE A 189 -2.37 11.58 2.67
CA ILE A 189 -2.56 12.80 1.89
C ILE A 189 -1.42 13.80 2.12
N LEU A 190 -1.04 14.01 3.38
CA LEU A 190 0.02 14.95 3.74
C LEU A 190 1.44 14.42 3.47
N ARG A 191 1.59 13.14 3.08
CA ARG A 191 2.87 12.51 2.76
C ARG A 191 3.89 12.55 3.90
N ARG A 192 3.42 12.41 5.14
CA ARG A 192 4.23 12.40 6.36
C ARG A 192 3.55 11.60 7.47
N HIS A 193 4.34 11.09 8.38
CA HIS A 193 3.89 10.43 9.61
C HIS A 193 3.68 11.43 10.74
N HIS A 194 4.68 12.28 11.00
CA HIS A 194 4.63 13.32 12.02
C HIS A 194 3.86 14.53 11.49
N LEU A 195 2.79 14.85 12.15
CA LEU A 195 1.88 15.92 11.75
C LEU A 195 2.25 17.21 12.48
N ASN A 196 2.30 18.32 11.76
CA ASN A 196 2.48 19.64 12.36
C ASN A 196 1.14 20.14 12.92
N ASP A 197 1.16 20.73 14.11
CA ASP A 197 -0.01 21.41 14.67
C ASP A 197 -0.18 22.79 14.01
N ASP A 198 -0.64 22.80 12.77
CA ASP A 198 -0.92 24.00 11.98
C ASP A 198 -2.39 24.06 11.53
N LYS A 199 -2.82 25.25 11.10
CA LYS A 199 -4.21 25.46 10.67
C LYS A 199 -4.66 24.54 9.53
N PRO A 200 -3.88 24.31 8.45
CA PRO A 200 -4.26 23.39 7.38
C PRO A 200 -4.44 21.94 7.87
N THR A 201 -3.55 21.44 8.72
CA THR A 201 -3.62 20.07 9.27
C THR A 201 -4.83 19.90 10.17
N ARG A 202 -5.06 20.83 11.14
CA ARG A 202 -6.26 20.81 12.01
C ARG A 202 -7.55 20.92 11.21
N TYR A 203 -7.58 21.81 10.22
CA TYR A 203 -8.74 21.94 9.32
C TYR A 203 -9.06 20.62 8.62
N LEU A 204 -8.05 20.00 7.98
CA LEU A 204 -8.27 18.78 7.20
C LEU A 204 -8.69 17.61 8.10
N LEU A 205 -8.07 17.44 9.27
CA LEU A 205 -8.45 16.39 10.22
C LEU A 205 -9.88 16.59 10.71
N SER A 206 -10.28 17.83 11.06
CA SER A 206 -11.65 18.15 11.43
C SER A 206 -12.65 17.82 10.30
N GLN A 207 -12.29 18.08 9.04
CA GLN A 207 -13.15 17.72 7.90
C GLN A 207 -13.25 16.19 7.71
N TYR A 208 -12.17 15.46 7.96
CA TYR A 208 -12.17 13.99 7.89
C TYR A 208 -13.01 13.40 9.03
N ILE A 209 -12.91 13.93 10.26
CA ILE A 209 -13.74 13.52 11.41
C ILE A 209 -15.24 13.73 11.11
N ARG A 210 -15.63 14.90 10.58
CA ARG A 210 -17.03 15.17 10.18
C ARG A 210 -17.51 14.17 9.13
N SER A 211 -16.67 13.91 8.16
CA SER A 211 -16.98 12.98 7.07
C SER A 211 -17.05 11.54 7.56
N ALA A 212 -16.14 11.14 8.44
CA ALA A 212 -16.14 9.81 9.06
C ALA A 212 -17.40 9.59 9.91
N TRP A 213 -17.82 10.60 10.68
CA TRP A 213 -19.08 10.54 11.43
C TRP A 213 -20.29 10.36 10.52
N ASN A 214 -20.37 11.14 9.43
CA ASN A 214 -21.48 10.99 8.49
C ASN A 214 -21.51 9.60 7.83
N VAL A 215 -20.33 9.06 7.47
CA VAL A 215 -20.21 7.67 6.99
C VAL A 215 -20.66 6.67 8.06
N ALA A 216 -20.22 6.84 9.31
CA ALA A 216 -20.58 5.92 10.40
C ALA A 216 -22.09 5.86 10.59
N ARG A 217 -22.75 7.03 10.70
CA ARG A 217 -24.20 7.14 10.90
C ARG A 217 -25.00 6.53 9.75
N GLU A 218 -24.68 6.92 8.52
CA GLU A 218 -25.39 6.45 7.33
C GLU A 218 -25.17 4.93 7.11
N PHE A 219 -23.97 4.45 7.37
CA PHE A 219 -23.66 3.05 7.21
C PHE A 219 -24.27 2.18 8.32
N GLU A 220 -24.29 2.67 9.56
CA GLU A 220 -24.98 1.98 10.66
C GLU A 220 -26.49 1.87 10.41
N MET A 221 -27.13 2.93 9.86
CA MET A 221 -28.53 2.87 9.46
C MET A 221 -28.76 1.84 8.36
N LEU A 222 -27.87 1.75 7.38
CA LEU A 222 -27.96 0.74 6.33
C LEU A 222 -27.85 -0.67 6.90
N ILE A 223 -26.87 -0.94 7.76
CA ILE A 223 -26.69 -2.25 8.42
C ILE A 223 -27.95 -2.63 9.20
N LYS A 224 -28.48 -1.73 10.03
CA LYS A 224 -29.69 -1.99 10.83
C LYS A 224 -30.92 -2.28 9.96
N ARG A 225 -31.04 -1.62 8.82
CA ARG A 225 -32.17 -1.82 7.88
C ARG A 225 -32.05 -3.11 7.11
N THR A 226 -30.86 -3.49 6.65
CA THR A 226 -30.68 -4.59 5.70
C THR A 226 -30.22 -5.89 6.35
N GLN A 227 -29.69 -5.84 7.58
CA GLN A 227 -29.12 -7.00 8.29
C GLN A 227 -28.24 -7.85 7.37
N PRO A 228 -27.15 -7.26 6.82
CA PRO A 228 -26.36 -7.93 5.78
C PRO A 228 -25.63 -9.14 6.35
N ARG A 229 -25.40 -10.14 5.50
CA ARG A 229 -24.61 -11.33 5.88
C ARG A 229 -23.12 -11.06 5.89
N ALA A 230 -22.65 -10.11 5.09
CA ALA A 230 -21.25 -9.68 5.06
C ALA A 230 -21.12 -8.27 4.46
N VAL A 231 -19.97 -7.64 4.73
CA VAL A 231 -19.55 -6.38 4.14
C VAL A 231 -18.21 -6.59 3.43
N VAL A 232 -18.10 -6.20 2.17
CA VAL A 232 -16.86 -6.21 1.40
C VAL A 232 -16.32 -4.79 1.28
N VAL A 233 -15.07 -4.57 1.70
CA VAL A 233 -14.44 -3.24 1.82
C VAL A 233 -13.06 -3.24 1.15
N PHE A 234 -12.68 -2.15 0.50
CA PHE A 234 -11.30 -1.97 0.04
C PHE A 234 -10.38 -1.64 1.23
N ASN A 235 -9.31 -2.33 1.38
CA ASN A 235 -8.20 -2.39 2.36
C ASN A 235 -8.46 -1.93 3.82
N GLY A 236 -9.40 -1.06 4.06
CA GLY A 236 -9.82 -0.66 5.42
C GLY A 236 -8.95 0.39 6.11
N GLN A 237 -7.98 0.99 5.43
CA GLN A 237 -7.04 1.94 6.07
C GLN A 237 -7.48 3.40 5.98
N MET A 238 -8.13 3.79 4.90
CA MET A 238 -8.60 5.17 4.76
C MET A 238 -9.90 5.38 5.54
N TYR A 239 -10.12 6.59 6.05
CA TYR A 239 -11.21 6.83 7.01
C TYR A 239 -12.61 6.39 6.54
N PRO A 240 -13.01 6.47 5.26
CA PRO A 240 -14.32 5.95 4.87
C PRO A 240 -14.40 4.43 5.06
N GLU A 241 -13.41 3.72 4.59
CA GLU A 241 -13.30 2.26 4.67
C GLU A 241 -13.03 1.79 6.11
N ALA A 242 -12.15 2.46 6.85
CA ALA A 242 -11.84 2.16 8.25
C ALA A 242 -13.10 2.33 9.13
N THR A 243 -13.89 3.38 8.89
CA THR A 243 -15.14 3.62 9.58
C THR A 243 -16.16 2.52 9.29
N ALA A 244 -16.28 2.10 8.02
CA ALA A 244 -17.18 1.00 7.65
C ALA A 244 -16.80 -0.32 8.33
N LEU A 245 -15.50 -0.65 8.38
CA LEU A 245 -15.00 -1.82 9.11
C LEU A 245 -15.31 -1.75 10.60
N TYR A 246 -15.06 -0.60 11.22
CA TYR A 246 -15.35 -0.37 12.62
C TYR A 246 -16.85 -0.61 12.93
N ILE A 247 -17.73 -0.03 12.12
CA ILE A 247 -19.19 -0.18 12.30
C ILE A 247 -19.64 -1.61 12.04
N ALA A 248 -19.14 -2.27 10.97
CA ALA A 248 -19.47 -3.68 10.69
C ALA A 248 -19.08 -4.59 11.87
N ARG A 249 -17.86 -4.46 12.38
CA ARG A 249 -17.35 -5.23 13.54
C ARG A 249 -18.17 -4.93 14.81
N LYS A 250 -18.50 -3.67 15.07
CA LYS A 250 -19.36 -3.26 16.21
C LYS A 250 -20.72 -3.97 16.18
N HIS A 251 -21.25 -4.26 15.00
CA HIS A 251 -22.52 -4.97 14.82
C HIS A 251 -22.36 -6.48 14.62
N GLY A 252 -21.16 -7.04 14.76
CA GLY A 252 -20.90 -8.47 14.58
C GLY A 252 -21.07 -8.96 13.13
N ILE A 253 -21.02 -8.06 12.15
CA ILE A 253 -21.15 -8.39 10.74
C ILE A 253 -19.78 -8.82 10.20
N LYS A 254 -19.75 -9.96 9.48
CA LYS A 254 -18.56 -10.45 8.79
C LYS A 254 -18.02 -9.37 7.83
N ALA A 255 -16.76 -8.97 8.00
CA ALA A 255 -16.15 -7.89 7.24
C ALA A 255 -14.95 -8.39 6.46
N ILE A 256 -15.06 -8.40 5.16
CA ILE A 256 -14.04 -8.87 4.22
C ILE A 256 -13.33 -7.66 3.59
N THR A 257 -12.01 -7.67 3.63
CA THR A 257 -11.21 -6.65 2.94
C THR A 257 -10.49 -7.24 1.73
N HIS A 258 -10.15 -6.38 0.78
CA HIS A 258 -9.36 -6.77 -0.38
C HIS A 258 -8.30 -5.74 -0.74
N GLU A 259 -7.21 -6.20 -1.35
CA GLU A 259 -6.11 -5.38 -1.86
C GLU A 259 -5.59 -5.96 -3.18
N VAL A 260 -4.80 -5.20 -3.91
CA VAL A 260 -4.11 -5.71 -5.11
C VAL A 260 -3.18 -6.84 -4.72
N GLY A 261 -3.24 -7.96 -5.43
CA GLY A 261 -2.33 -9.09 -5.23
C GLY A 261 -0.91 -8.81 -5.74
N LEU A 262 0.03 -9.70 -5.45
CA LEU A 262 1.43 -9.52 -5.85
C LEU A 262 1.67 -9.72 -7.34
N ARG A 263 0.86 -10.53 -8.01
CA ARG A 263 0.96 -10.74 -9.46
C ARG A 263 0.10 -9.70 -10.21
N PRO A 264 0.45 -9.36 -11.47
CA PRO A 264 -0.37 -8.47 -12.30
C PRO A 264 -1.81 -8.96 -12.43
N ALA A 265 -2.77 -8.02 -12.38
CA ALA A 265 -4.20 -8.27 -12.50
C ALA A 265 -4.73 -9.36 -11.54
N THR A 266 -4.20 -9.41 -10.32
CA THR A 266 -4.68 -10.28 -9.25
C THR A 266 -5.18 -9.48 -8.05
N VAL A 267 -6.05 -10.09 -7.25
CA VAL A 267 -6.60 -9.51 -6.03
C VAL A 267 -6.37 -10.46 -4.85
N PHE A 268 -6.12 -9.88 -3.69
CA PHE A 268 -6.08 -10.56 -2.40
C PHE A 268 -7.34 -10.24 -1.60
N PHE A 269 -7.97 -11.25 -1.03
CA PHE A 269 -9.11 -11.12 -0.12
C PHE A 269 -8.79 -11.74 1.24
N THR A 270 -9.36 -11.20 2.30
CA THR A 270 -9.24 -11.75 3.66
C THR A 270 -10.35 -11.27 4.58
N GLU A 271 -10.69 -12.06 5.59
CA GLU A 271 -11.48 -11.64 6.74
C GLU A 271 -10.59 -10.93 7.78
N GLY A 272 -9.85 -9.96 7.42
CA GLY A 272 -8.90 -9.29 8.28
C GLY A 272 -8.56 -7.95 7.69
N GLU A 273 -7.31 -7.57 7.85
CA GLU A 273 -6.78 -6.34 7.29
C GLU A 273 -5.89 -6.66 6.09
N ALA A 274 -6.40 -6.43 4.89
CA ALA A 274 -5.72 -6.82 3.66
C ALA A 274 -4.31 -6.22 3.51
N THR A 275 -4.05 -5.06 4.08
CA THR A 275 -2.72 -4.42 4.07
C THR A 275 -1.70 -5.14 4.95
N ALA A 276 -2.14 -5.90 5.96
CA ALA A 276 -1.29 -6.77 6.78
C ALA A 276 -0.99 -8.12 6.09
N TYR A 277 -1.74 -8.48 5.05
CA TYR A 277 -1.65 -9.76 4.34
C TYR A 277 -1.65 -10.97 5.29
N PRO A 278 -2.68 -11.14 6.14
CA PRO A 278 -2.74 -12.32 7.00
C PRO A 278 -2.92 -13.57 6.14
N LEU A 279 -2.04 -14.55 6.35
CA LEU A 279 -2.07 -15.84 5.65
C LEU A 279 -1.94 -16.96 6.66
N HIS A 280 -2.80 -17.95 6.55
CA HIS A 280 -2.64 -19.20 7.29
C HIS A 280 -2.00 -20.25 6.39
N ILE A 281 -0.76 -20.64 6.73
CA ILE A 281 -0.01 -21.68 6.02
C ILE A 281 0.06 -22.89 6.95
N PRO A 282 -0.55 -24.04 6.60
CA PRO A 282 -0.46 -25.25 7.41
C PRO A 282 0.99 -25.66 7.69
N ASP A 283 1.28 -26.12 8.89
CA ASP A 283 2.65 -26.45 9.30
C ASP A 283 3.26 -27.57 8.43
N GLU A 284 2.41 -28.51 8.00
CA GLU A 284 2.77 -29.63 7.12
C GLU A 284 2.95 -29.24 5.65
N PHE A 285 2.57 -28.03 5.26
CA PHE A 285 2.73 -27.60 3.86
C PHE A 285 4.20 -27.42 3.50
N GLU A 286 4.66 -28.17 2.49
CA GLU A 286 5.97 -28.02 1.87
C GLU A 286 5.82 -27.77 0.39
N LEU A 287 6.72 -26.94 -0.16
CA LEU A 287 6.82 -26.75 -1.60
C LEU A 287 7.36 -28.04 -2.26
N ASN A 288 6.60 -28.61 -3.18
CA ASN A 288 7.10 -29.68 -4.04
C ASN A 288 8.10 -29.16 -5.08
N ASP A 289 8.73 -30.05 -5.85
CA ASP A 289 9.77 -29.69 -6.81
C ASP A 289 9.26 -28.73 -7.91
N ALA A 290 8.03 -28.92 -8.40
CA ALA A 290 7.44 -28.06 -9.42
C ALA A 290 7.14 -26.65 -8.86
N GLN A 291 6.67 -26.58 -7.63
CA GLN A 291 6.40 -25.31 -6.92
C GLN A 291 7.72 -24.58 -6.62
N ASN A 292 8.74 -25.30 -6.19
CA ASN A 292 10.08 -24.74 -5.98
C ASN A 292 10.66 -24.19 -7.29
N ALA A 293 10.62 -24.95 -8.38
CA ALA A 293 11.11 -24.51 -9.69
C ALA A 293 10.37 -23.25 -10.19
N ARG A 294 9.04 -23.20 -10.02
CA ARG A 294 8.22 -22.03 -10.37
C ARG A 294 8.58 -20.79 -9.54
N LEU A 295 8.85 -20.97 -8.24
CA LEU A 295 9.28 -19.89 -7.36
C LEU A 295 10.68 -19.41 -7.74
N ASP A 296 11.59 -20.32 -8.05
CA ASP A 296 12.97 -19.98 -8.44
C ASP A 296 13.02 -19.22 -9.78
N GLU A 297 12.16 -19.55 -10.74
CA GLU A 297 12.01 -18.77 -11.98
C GLU A 297 11.52 -17.34 -11.69
N TYR A 298 10.55 -17.17 -10.80
CA TYR A 298 10.08 -15.84 -10.37
C TYR A 298 11.20 -15.06 -9.67
N LEU A 299 11.92 -15.68 -8.74
CA LEU A 299 13.01 -15.06 -7.97
C LEU A 299 14.18 -14.66 -8.88
N SER A 300 14.54 -15.50 -9.85
CA SER A 300 15.60 -15.19 -10.82
C SER A 300 15.31 -13.90 -11.58
N LYS A 301 14.08 -13.71 -12.08
CA LYS A 301 13.66 -12.47 -12.75
C LYS A 301 13.67 -11.28 -11.79
N ARG A 302 13.19 -11.50 -10.55
CA ARG A 302 13.14 -10.47 -9.53
C ARG A 302 14.52 -9.96 -9.12
N PHE A 303 15.48 -10.86 -8.91
CA PHE A 303 16.85 -10.50 -8.55
C PHE A 303 17.61 -9.78 -9.67
N GLN A 304 17.19 -9.94 -10.92
CA GLN A 304 17.68 -9.18 -12.08
C GLN A 304 16.96 -7.82 -12.25
N GLY A 305 16.03 -7.46 -11.36
CA GLY A 305 15.24 -6.24 -11.46
C GLY A 305 14.07 -6.31 -12.44
N ASP A 306 13.84 -7.47 -13.08
CA ASP A 306 12.71 -7.67 -14.00
C ASP A 306 11.48 -8.17 -13.24
N PHE A 307 10.86 -7.28 -12.49
CA PHE A 307 9.59 -7.55 -11.82
C PHE A 307 8.68 -6.33 -11.77
N THR A 308 7.39 -6.59 -11.72
CA THR A 308 6.36 -5.58 -11.49
C THR A 308 5.63 -5.89 -10.19
N MET A 309 5.44 -4.88 -9.34
CA MET A 309 4.59 -4.97 -8.16
C MET A 309 3.41 -4.01 -8.32
N ALA A 310 2.20 -4.51 -8.12
CA ALA A 310 0.97 -3.75 -8.37
C ALA A 310 0.92 -3.09 -9.78
N GLY A 311 1.45 -3.80 -10.81
CA GLY A 311 1.48 -3.31 -12.18
C GLY A 311 2.54 -2.25 -12.48
N MET A 312 3.50 -2.02 -11.57
CA MET A 312 4.57 -1.04 -11.76
C MET A 312 5.94 -1.68 -11.77
N LYS A 313 6.77 -1.31 -12.75
CA LYS A 313 8.19 -1.64 -12.77
C LYS A 313 8.93 -0.61 -11.90
N PHE A 314 9.60 -1.08 -10.84
CA PHE A 314 10.30 -0.19 -9.90
C PHE A 314 11.69 0.23 -10.43
N TRP A 315 12.36 -0.63 -11.18
CA TRP A 315 13.72 -0.41 -11.67
C TRP A 315 13.80 -0.67 -13.17
N SER A 316 14.34 0.27 -13.92
CA SER A 316 14.62 0.06 -15.34
C SER A 316 15.96 -0.64 -15.53
N ASP A 317 16.97 -0.28 -14.73
CA ASP A 317 18.33 -0.84 -14.80
C ASP A 317 18.96 -0.80 -13.41
N MET A 318 19.17 -1.97 -12.76
CA MET A 318 19.98 -2.05 -11.56
C MET A 318 21.47 -2.05 -11.97
N LYS A 319 22.21 -1.07 -11.46
CA LYS A 319 23.67 -1.05 -11.60
C LYS A 319 24.29 -1.86 -10.47
N GLY A 320 25.37 -2.55 -10.75
CA GLY A 320 26.21 -3.18 -9.72
C GLY A 320 26.78 -2.19 -8.74
N LEU A 321 27.48 -2.68 -7.73
CA LEU A 321 28.27 -1.84 -6.83
C LEU A 321 29.43 -1.24 -7.64
N ASP A 322 29.57 0.07 -7.62
CA ASP A 322 30.66 0.75 -8.34
C ASP A 322 32.00 0.63 -7.63
N GLU A 323 33.08 1.02 -8.32
CA GLU A 323 34.44 0.91 -7.82
C GLU A 323 34.67 1.81 -6.60
N GLU A 324 34.05 2.99 -6.56
CA GLU A 324 34.14 3.93 -5.43
C GLU A 324 33.55 3.32 -4.16
N PHE A 325 32.37 2.71 -4.27
CA PHE A 325 31.75 1.99 -3.17
C PHE A 325 32.63 0.82 -2.70
N LEU A 326 33.18 0.02 -3.62
CA LEU A 326 34.00 -1.13 -3.27
C LEU A 326 35.31 -0.74 -2.58
N VAL A 327 35.96 0.33 -3.03
CA VAL A 327 37.17 0.90 -2.37
C VAL A 327 36.81 1.34 -0.95
N LYS A 328 35.71 2.09 -0.77
CA LYS A 328 35.28 2.53 0.55
C LYS A 328 34.93 1.35 1.45
N ALA A 329 34.22 0.37 0.94
CA ALA A 329 33.81 -0.82 1.69
C ALA A 329 35.02 -1.65 2.18
N ALA A 330 36.13 -1.68 1.43
CA ALA A 330 37.34 -2.40 1.79
C ALA A 330 38.11 -1.78 3.02
N GLU A 331 37.78 -0.55 3.41
CA GLU A 331 38.31 0.10 4.62
C GLU A 331 37.72 -0.49 5.91
N PHE A 332 36.61 -1.26 5.84
CA PHE A 332 35.86 -1.74 6.98
C PHE A 332 35.89 -3.27 7.08
N LYS A 333 35.76 -3.78 8.31
CA LYS A 333 35.72 -5.24 8.57
C LYS A 333 34.46 -5.92 8.06
N GLN A 334 33.35 -5.20 8.04
CA GLN A 334 32.04 -5.74 7.68
C GLN A 334 31.11 -4.64 7.16
N ILE A 335 30.12 -5.03 6.38
CA ILE A 335 29.12 -4.15 5.78
C ILE A 335 27.73 -4.54 6.32
N ILE A 336 26.93 -3.54 6.69
CA ILE A 336 25.55 -3.72 7.15
C ILE A 336 24.62 -2.76 6.41
N PRO A 337 23.82 -3.23 5.46
CA PRO A 337 22.79 -2.42 4.83
C PRO A 337 21.57 -2.23 5.75
N ILE A 338 21.03 -1.02 5.70
CA ILE A 338 19.83 -0.59 6.41
C ILE A 338 18.79 -0.16 5.39
N PHE A 339 17.78 -1.00 5.15
CA PHE A 339 16.72 -0.70 4.19
C PHE A 339 15.51 -0.08 4.88
N THR A 340 15.16 1.11 4.44
CA THR A 340 14.06 1.89 4.98
C THR A 340 12.76 1.67 4.19
N ASN A 341 11.68 2.31 4.63
CA ASN A 341 10.36 2.31 4.00
C ASN A 341 9.85 3.74 3.79
N VAL A 342 8.70 3.86 3.10
CA VAL A 342 7.93 5.10 3.05
C VAL A 342 7.14 5.24 4.35
N ILE A 343 7.46 6.24 5.16
CA ILE A 343 6.99 6.35 6.56
C ILE A 343 5.46 6.53 6.72
N PHE A 344 4.77 7.00 5.69
CA PHE A 344 3.31 7.20 5.70
C PHE A 344 2.52 6.12 4.93
N ASP A 345 3.19 5.06 4.47
CA ASP A 345 2.52 3.99 3.72
C ASP A 345 1.45 3.27 4.56
N THR A 346 0.46 2.70 3.88
CA THR A 346 -0.67 2.01 4.54
C THR A 346 -0.28 0.75 5.31
N SER A 347 0.93 0.26 5.16
CA SER A 347 1.49 -0.83 5.97
C SER A 347 2.04 -0.36 7.33
N GLN A 348 2.34 0.93 7.49
CA GLN A 348 2.99 1.46 8.70
C GLN A 348 2.16 1.30 9.99
N PRO A 349 0.81 1.48 10.00
CA PRO A 349 0.02 1.23 11.21
C PRO A 349 0.18 -0.19 11.78
N HIS A 350 0.52 -1.17 10.93
CA HIS A 350 0.77 -2.55 11.37
C HIS A 350 2.23 -2.78 11.77
N ALA A 351 3.16 -1.98 11.27
CA ALA A 351 4.59 -2.15 11.45
C ALA A 351 5.09 -1.67 12.81
N ASN A 352 4.48 -0.62 13.34
CA ASN A 352 4.93 0.10 14.53
C ASN A 352 4.57 -0.64 15.83
N THR A 353 5.17 -1.81 16.05
CA THR A 353 4.89 -2.68 17.21
C THR A 353 6.03 -2.75 18.21
N VAL A 354 7.26 -2.48 17.78
CA VAL A 354 8.48 -2.49 18.61
C VAL A 354 8.97 -1.07 18.81
N PHE A 355 9.11 -0.32 17.74
CA PHE A 355 9.44 1.11 17.74
C PHE A 355 8.18 1.92 17.44
N GLU A 356 8.14 3.14 17.92
CA GLU A 356 7.02 4.08 17.70
C GLU A 356 6.82 4.36 16.19
N ASP A 357 7.94 4.47 15.46
CA ASP A 357 7.99 4.59 14.00
C ASP A 357 9.40 4.25 13.46
N MET A 358 9.55 4.33 12.13
CA MET A 358 10.80 4.02 11.44
C MET A 358 11.96 4.99 11.81
N PHE A 359 11.68 6.27 12.06
CA PHE A 359 12.76 7.21 12.40
C PHE A 359 13.24 7.04 13.83
N THR A 360 12.34 6.69 14.76
CA THR A 360 12.74 6.28 16.12
C THR A 360 13.67 5.05 16.09
N TRP A 361 13.40 4.11 15.20
CA TRP A 361 14.32 2.99 14.95
C TRP A 361 15.67 3.44 14.38
N LEU A 362 15.66 4.35 13.38
CA LEU A 362 16.89 4.86 12.79
C LEU A 362 17.73 5.67 13.83
N ASP A 363 17.07 6.42 14.74
CA ASP A 363 17.76 7.11 15.84
C ASP A 363 18.47 6.10 16.75
N ALA A 364 17.80 4.99 17.11
CA ALA A 364 18.41 3.92 17.89
C ALA A 364 19.56 3.20 17.14
N ALA A 365 19.43 3.01 15.83
CA ALA A 365 20.48 2.47 14.98
C ALA A 365 21.70 3.41 14.92
N LEU A 366 21.48 4.73 14.80
CA LEU A 366 22.56 5.73 14.74
C LEU A 366 23.41 5.73 16.00
N GLU A 367 22.81 5.53 17.19
CA GLU A 367 23.56 5.37 18.44
C GLU A 367 24.54 4.19 18.40
N VAL A 368 24.16 3.10 17.73
CA VAL A 368 25.01 1.91 17.56
C VAL A 368 26.06 2.15 16.48
N ILE A 369 25.69 2.77 15.36
CA ILE A 369 26.60 3.14 14.26
C ILE A 369 27.79 3.95 14.78
N LYS A 370 27.52 4.96 15.60
CA LYS A 370 28.56 5.83 16.20
C LYS A 370 29.58 5.09 17.07
N LYS A 371 29.20 3.96 17.65
CA LYS A 371 30.07 3.14 18.52
C LYS A 371 30.83 2.05 17.75
N ASN A 372 30.43 1.73 16.51
CA ASN A 372 30.97 0.60 15.74
C ASN A 372 31.74 1.08 14.50
N ARG A 373 32.83 1.79 14.71
CA ARG A 373 33.63 2.49 13.67
C ARG A 373 34.29 1.55 12.64
N GLU A 374 34.44 0.27 12.94
CA GLU A 374 35.04 -0.73 12.07
C GLU A 374 33.98 -1.39 11.12
N THR A 375 32.72 -0.99 11.25
CA THR A 375 31.60 -1.50 10.47
C THR A 375 31.09 -0.40 9.53
N LEU A 376 30.98 -0.70 8.24
CA LEU A 376 30.32 0.18 7.28
C LEU A 376 28.81 -0.04 7.32
N PHE A 377 28.06 1.03 7.57
CA PHE A 377 26.61 1.02 7.48
C PHE A 377 26.14 1.74 6.23
N VAL A 378 25.25 1.09 5.46
CA VAL A 378 24.73 1.64 4.21
C VAL A 378 23.23 1.90 4.36
N ILE A 379 22.87 3.16 4.63
CA ILE A 379 21.47 3.58 4.79
C ILE A 379 20.88 3.79 3.39
N ARG A 380 19.91 2.97 3.01
CA ARG A 380 19.25 3.05 1.71
C ARG A 380 17.81 3.52 1.83
N ALA A 381 17.54 4.71 1.27
CA ALA A 381 16.18 5.25 1.17
C ALA A 381 15.31 4.45 0.19
N HIS A 382 14.01 4.37 0.48
CA HIS A 382 13.08 3.65 -0.39
C HIS A 382 12.79 4.44 -1.67
N PRO A 383 12.83 3.82 -2.86
CA PRO A 383 12.60 4.50 -4.15
C PRO A 383 11.27 5.24 -4.24
N ASP A 384 10.22 4.74 -3.59
CA ASP A 384 8.90 5.36 -3.59
C ASP A 384 8.84 6.70 -2.82
N GLU A 385 9.87 7.08 -2.06
CA GLU A 385 9.93 8.41 -1.46
C GLU A 385 9.92 9.54 -2.50
N MET A 386 10.47 9.29 -3.69
CA MET A 386 10.51 10.26 -4.79
C MET A 386 9.46 9.99 -5.88
N ARG A 387 8.55 9.06 -5.66
CA ARG A 387 7.56 8.69 -6.66
C ARG A 387 6.70 9.89 -7.08
N LEU A 388 6.64 10.14 -8.39
CA LEU A 388 5.86 11.25 -8.96
C LEU A 388 4.42 11.27 -8.40
N ARG A 389 3.98 12.44 -7.91
CA ARG A 389 2.69 12.70 -7.26
C ARG A 389 2.50 12.02 -5.89
N LYS A 390 3.47 11.24 -5.43
CA LYS A 390 3.46 10.57 -4.13
C LYS A 390 4.75 10.80 -3.33
N ALA A 391 5.57 11.77 -3.74
CA ALA A 391 6.82 12.08 -3.05
C ALA A 391 6.57 12.40 -1.57
N SER A 392 7.39 11.80 -0.71
CA SER A 392 7.39 12.06 0.73
C SER A 392 7.73 13.51 1.03
N LEU A 393 7.09 14.10 2.03
CA LEU A 393 7.52 15.38 2.61
C LEU A 393 8.44 15.17 3.83
N GLU A 394 8.41 13.98 4.37
CA GLU A 394 9.24 13.54 5.48
C GLU A 394 10.05 12.33 4.96
N THR A 395 11.32 12.56 4.65
CA THR A 395 12.17 11.61 3.92
C THR A 395 13.34 11.14 4.78
N VAL A 396 13.90 9.98 4.43
CA VAL A 396 15.14 9.49 5.03
C VAL A 396 16.30 10.46 4.76
N ALA A 397 16.32 11.13 3.60
CA ALA A 397 17.31 12.16 3.30
C ALA A 397 17.25 13.34 4.28
N ASN A 398 16.03 13.79 4.66
CA ASN A 398 15.89 14.85 5.67
C ASN A 398 16.36 14.35 7.04
N TRP A 399 16.00 13.12 7.43
CA TRP A 399 16.47 12.53 8.69
C TRP A 399 18.00 12.41 8.74
N VAL A 400 18.64 11.97 7.64
CA VAL A 400 20.11 11.89 7.52
C VAL A 400 20.74 13.26 7.72
N ALA A 401 20.24 14.29 7.05
CA ALA A 401 20.75 15.66 7.16
C ALA A 401 20.52 16.24 8.57
N ASP A 402 19.33 16.05 9.17
CA ASP A 402 19.00 16.57 10.49
C ASP A 402 19.81 15.92 11.61
N ARG A 403 20.27 14.69 11.43
CA ARG A 403 21.11 13.93 12.37
C ARG A 403 22.59 13.96 12.03
N CYS A 404 22.99 14.61 10.92
CA CYS A 404 24.35 14.56 10.37
C CYS A 404 24.86 13.11 10.24
N ALA A 405 23.99 12.19 9.85
CA ALA A 405 24.32 10.76 9.82
C ALA A 405 25.31 10.42 8.71
N ASP A 406 25.32 11.15 7.60
CA ASP A 406 26.25 11.05 6.48
C ASP A 406 27.62 11.71 6.77
N GLU A 407 27.75 12.46 7.85
CA GLU A 407 29.06 12.97 8.34
C GLU A 407 29.85 11.90 9.12
N GLU A 408 29.18 10.79 9.52
CA GLU A 408 29.86 9.69 10.19
C GLU A 408 30.74 8.92 9.18
N PRO A 409 32.03 8.71 9.46
CA PRO A 409 32.98 8.16 8.49
C PRO A 409 32.66 6.74 8.04
N ASN A 410 31.86 6.02 8.82
CA ASN A 410 31.43 4.65 8.60
C ASN A 410 29.96 4.55 8.11
N VAL A 411 29.43 5.62 7.52
CA VAL A 411 28.09 5.65 6.92
C VAL A 411 28.20 6.02 5.44
N ILE A 412 27.44 5.30 4.61
CA ILE A 412 27.10 5.69 3.24
C ILE A 412 25.58 5.85 3.18
N PHE A 413 25.11 7.02 2.74
CA PHE A 413 23.70 7.23 2.43
C PHE A 413 23.45 7.04 0.94
N VAL A 414 22.54 6.14 0.60
CA VAL A 414 22.09 5.86 -0.78
C VAL A 414 20.70 6.47 -0.96
N PRO A 415 20.59 7.58 -1.68
CA PRO A 415 19.32 8.28 -1.89
C PRO A 415 18.38 7.48 -2.80
N PRO A 416 17.06 7.80 -2.79
CA PRO A 416 16.04 6.99 -3.46
C PRO A 416 16.15 6.93 -4.99
N HIS A 417 16.89 7.86 -5.62
CA HIS A 417 17.11 7.88 -7.08
C HIS A 417 18.30 7.04 -7.55
N GLU A 418 19.15 6.60 -6.64
CA GLU A 418 20.29 5.77 -7.00
C GLU A 418 19.89 4.31 -7.30
N THR A 419 20.49 3.77 -8.35
CA THR A 419 20.19 2.43 -8.88
C THR A 419 21.18 1.35 -8.41
N LEU A 420 21.80 1.54 -7.25
CA LEU A 420 22.72 0.58 -6.64
C LEU A 420 22.02 -0.75 -6.33
N SER A 421 22.65 -1.87 -6.69
CA SER A 421 22.08 -3.22 -6.50
C SER A 421 21.92 -3.57 -5.03
N SER A 422 20.65 -3.68 -4.58
CA SER A 422 20.33 -4.13 -3.23
C SER A 422 20.77 -5.58 -2.99
N TYR A 423 20.69 -6.42 -4.02
CA TYR A 423 21.00 -7.85 -3.88
C TYR A 423 22.51 -8.10 -3.79
N GLU A 424 23.34 -7.39 -4.57
CA GLU A 424 24.78 -7.46 -4.41
C GLU A 424 25.23 -6.94 -3.04
N LEU A 425 24.57 -5.87 -2.56
CA LEU A 425 24.85 -5.32 -1.23
C LEU A 425 24.52 -6.33 -0.13
N ILE A 426 23.36 -7.01 -0.24
CA ILE A 426 22.95 -8.06 0.71
C ILE A 426 23.94 -9.23 0.70
N GLN A 427 24.38 -9.70 -0.47
CA GLN A 427 25.35 -10.82 -0.60
C GLN A 427 26.73 -10.53 0.01
N ARG A 428 27.10 -9.26 0.16
CA ARG A 428 28.35 -8.83 0.79
C ARG A 428 28.20 -8.45 2.25
N ALA A 429 26.96 -8.40 2.72
CA ALA A 429 26.65 -7.96 4.07
C ALA A 429 26.91 -9.08 5.10
N LYS A 430 27.31 -8.72 6.29
CA LYS A 430 27.33 -9.65 7.43
C LYS A 430 25.90 -10.03 7.85
N PHE A 431 25.01 -9.05 7.84
CA PHE A 431 23.57 -9.19 7.98
C PHE A 431 22.88 -7.93 7.47
N THR A 432 21.59 -8.00 7.26
CA THR A 432 20.76 -6.90 6.74
C THR A 432 19.83 -6.38 7.82
N MET A 433 19.75 -5.05 7.99
CA MET A 433 18.75 -4.40 8.85
C MET A 433 17.60 -3.86 8.01
N ILE A 434 16.37 -4.10 8.45
CA ILE A 434 15.16 -3.59 7.80
C ILE A 434 14.18 -3.03 8.83
N TYR A 435 13.32 -2.08 8.41
CA TYR A 435 12.14 -1.78 9.21
C TYR A 435 11.06 -2.86 8.99
N ASN A 436 10.31 -2.79 7.87
CA ASN A 436 9.34 -3.82 7.48
C ASN A 436 9.36 -4.09 5.96
N SER A 437 10.47 -3.79 5.31
CA SER A 437 10.63 -3.91 3.86
C SER A 437 10.61 -5.36 3.38
N THR A 438 9.97 -5.61 2.23
CA THR A 438 9.93 -6.95 1.61
C THR A 438 11.29 -7.47 1.18
N ILE A 439 12.29 -6.59 1.03
CA ILE A 439 13.67 -7.01 0.74
C ILE A 439 14.23 -7.95 1.82
N GLY A 440 13.76 -7.83 3.07
CA GLY A 440 14.15 -8.74 4.15
C GLY A 440 13.70 -10.18 3.94
N MET A 441 12.51 -10.39 3.40
CA MET A 441 12.05 -11.72 3.01
C MET A 441 12.92 -12.28 1.86
N GLU A 442 13.27 -11.43 0.91
CA GLU A 442 14.13 -11.82 -0.22
C GLU A 442 15.53 -12.19 0.25
N ALA A 443 16.12 -11.40 1.16
CA ALA A 443 17.40 -11.72 1.80
C ALA A 443 17.34 -13.04 2.57
N SER A 444 16.28 -13.29 3.32
CA SER A 444 16.06 -14.57 4.00
C SER A 444 15.95 -15.76 3.04
N ILE A 445 15.30 -15.59 1.88
CA ILE A 445 15.26 -16.62 0.82
C ILE A 445 16.65 -16.88 0.24
N MET A 446 17.50 -15.87 0.13
CA MET A 446 18.91 -16.02 -0.26
C MET A 446 19.72 -16.79 0.79
N GLY A 447 19.25 -16.84 2.04
CA GLY A 447 19.92 -17.47 3.18
C GLY A 447 20.71 -16.49 4.05
N GLU A 448 20.55 -15.20 3.79
CA GLU A 448 21.28 -14.14 4.49
C GLU A 448 20.58 -13.77 5.81
N PRO A 449 21.35 -13.45 6.88
CA PRO A 449 20.79 -13.04 8.15
C PRO A 449 20.07 -11.69 8.02
N VAL A 450 18.89 -11.58 8.61
CA VAL A 450 18.08 -10.34 8.58
C VAL A 450 17.61 -9.98 9.98
N LEU A 451 17.87 -8.75 10.42
CA LEU A 451 17.32 -8.16 11.64
C LEU A 451 16.20 -7.18 11.29
N CYS A 452 14.98 -7.50 11.71
CA CYS A 452 13.76 -6.76 11.42
C CYS A 452 13.32 -5.96 12.64
N ALA A 453 13.02 -4.66 12.47
CA ALA A 453 12.65 -3.76 13.55
C ALA A 453 11.14 -3.49 13.65
N GLY A 454 10.44 -3.49 12.53
CA GLY A 454 9.00 -3.30 12.45
C GLY A 454 8.29 -4.57 12.01
N LYS A 455 7.05 -4.77 12.44
CA LYS A 455 6.26 -5.94 12.03
C LYS A 455 6.03 -5.91 10.52
N ALA A 456 6.65 -6.84 9.81
CA ALA A 456 6.45 -7.05 8.37
C ALA A 456 5.37 -8.12 8.14
N ARG A 457 4.78 -8.15 6.94
CA ARG A 457 3.76 -9.17 6.60
C ARG A 457 4.27 -10.61 6.72
N PHE A 458 5.55 -10.83 6.50
CA PHE A 458 6.18 -12.16 6.58
C PHE A 458 6.64 -12.53 8.00
N THR A 459 6.72 -11.60 8.96
CA THR A 459 7.07 -11.89 10.37
C THR A 459 5.95 -12.58 11.14
N GLN A 460 4.81 -12.87 10.53
CA GLN A 460 3.80 -13.77 11.08
C GLN A 460 4.32 -15.24 11.17
N TYR A 461 5.41 -15.54 10.48
CA TYR A 461 6.18 -16.79 10.57
C TYR A 461 7.63 -16.48 10.92
N PRO A 462 8.37 -17.41 11.54
CA PRO A 462 9.81 -17.26 11.77
C PRO A 462 10.55 -17.28 10.42
N THR A 463 10.77 -16.10 9.88
CA THR A 463 11.42 -15.86 8.59
C THR A 463 12.67 -15.00 8.72
N VAL A 464 12.78 -14.24 9.81
CA VAL A 464 13.88 -13.31 10.10
C VAL A 464 14.02 -13.16 11.61
N PHE A 465 15.13 -12.64 12.10
CA PHE A 465 15.25 -12.22 13.49
C PHE A 465 14.34 -11.00 13.72
N PHE A 466 13.30 -11.17 14.52
CA PHE A 466 12.33 -10.11 14.84
C PHE A 466 12.10 -10.05 16.36
N PRO A 467 12.96 -9.33 17.10
CA PRO A 467 12.81 -9.08 18.52
C PRO A 467 11.54 -8.29 18.84
N GLN A 468 10.91 -8.56 19.99
CA GLN A 468 9.59 -8.03 20.32
C GLN A 468 9.63 -6.79 21.24
N SER A 469 10.83 -6.27 21.56
CA SER A 469 11.02 -5.03 22.31
C SER A 469 12.25 -4.29 21.83
N VAL A 470 12.34 -2.99 22.14
CA VAL A 470 13.49 -2.14 21.81
C VAL A 470 14.77 -2.68 22.43
N ASP A 471 14.71 -3.11 23.70
CA ASP A 471 15.90 -3.64 24.41
C ASP A 471 16.37 -4.94 23.78
N ALA A 472 15.44 -5.90 23.54
CA ALA A 472 15.78 -7.15 22.86
C ALA A 472 16.31 -6.92 21.42
N TYR A 473 15.83 -5.89 20.73
CA TYR A 473 16.37 -5.48 19.42
C TYR A 473 17.82 -4.99 19.55
N LYS A 474 18.09 -4.09 20.51
CA LYS A 474 19.44 -3.57 20.75
C LYS A 474 20.42 -4.68 21.18
N GLU A 475 19.99 -5.60 22.03
CA GLU A 475 20.77 -6.77 22.44
C GLU A 475 21.10 -7.68 21.24
N LYS A 476 20.10 -8.00 20.41
CA LYS A 476 20.30 -8.83 19.22
C LYS A 476 21.20 -8.15 18.19
N LEU A 477 21.06 -6.84 18.00
CA LEU A 477 21.94 -6.06 17.13
C LEU A 477 23.41 -6.11 17.61
N ALA A 478 23.63 -5.94 18.92
CA ALA A 478 24.97 -6.02 19.50
C ALA A 478 25.56 -7.44 19.38
N GLU A 479 24.76 -8.47 19.61
CA GLU A 479 25.16 -9.88 19.40
C GLU A 479 25.61 -10.10 17.95
N MET A 480 24.78 -9.71 16.96
CA MET A 480 25.06 -9.92 15.54
C MET A 480 26.27 -9.14 15.05
N LEU A 481 26.50 -7.93 15.60
CA LEU A 481 27.68 -7.12 15.28
C LEU A 481 29.00 -7.77 15.76
N ASN A 482 28.97 -8.41 16.92
CA ASN A 482 30.18 -8.98 17.56
C ASN A 482 30.42 -10.46 17.20
N ALA A 483 29.45 -11.18 16.68
CA ALA A 483 29.60 -12.58 16.30
C ALA A 483 30.61 -12.72 15.15
N GLU A 484 31.41 -13.77 15.13
CA GLU A 484 32.26 -14.12 13.97
C GLU A 484 31.42 -14.58 12.78
N SER A 485 30.41 -15.38 13.04
CA SER A 485 29.40 -15.83 12.08
C SER A 485 28.02 -15.83 12.71
N ILE A 486 26.98 -15.63 11.90
CA ILE A 486 25.60 -15.64 12.36
C ILE A 486 24.96 -16.92 11.85
N GLU A 487 24.54 -17.78 12.76
CA GLU A 487 23.75 -18.96 12.41
C GLU A 487 22.32 -18.54 12.11
N VAL A 488 21.89 -18.74 10.86
CA VAL A 488 20.51 -18.49 10.43
C VAL A 488 19.71 -19.78 10.59
N PRO A 489 18.61 -19.77 11.37
CA PRO A 489 17.76 -20.95 11.49
C PRO A 489 17.27 -21.44 10.11
N ALA A 490 17.42 -22.73 9.82
CA ALA A 490 17.03 -23.32 8.54
C ALA A 490 15.57 -23.08 8.17
N GLU A 491 14.72 -22.94 9.18
CA GLU A 491 13.30 -22.65 9.04
C GLU A 491 13.03 -21.25 8.45
N PHE A 492 13.94 -20.27 8.62
CA PHE A 492 13.73 -18.92 8.10
C PHE A 492 13.59 -18.94 6.57
N LYS A 493 14.55 -19.52 5.88
CA LYS A 493 14.52 -19.66 4.43
C LYS A 493 13.33 -20.50 3.97
N ARG A 494 13.05 -21.61 4.66
CA ARG A 494 11.90 -22.49 4.38
C ARG A 494 10.59 -21.69 4.47
N ASN A 495 10.35 -21.01 5.58
CA ASN A 495 9.13 -20.26 5.82
C ASN A 495 9.00 -19.03 4.89
N ALA A 496 10.09 -18.33 4.59
CA ALA A 496 10.09 -17.22 3.65
C ALA A 496 9.69 -17.68 2.23
N ARG A 497 10.18 -18.85 1.77
CA ARG A 497 9.78 -19.45 0.49
C ARG A 497 8.30 -19.86 0.49
N ARG A 498 7.84 -20.53 1.56
CA ARG A 498 6.43 -20.93 1.73
C ARG A 498 5.51 -19.70 1.71
N PHE A 499 5.87 -18.66 2.48
CA PHE A 499 5.09 -17.43 2.56
C PHE A 499 5.01 -16.71 1.21
N LEU A 500 6.13 -16.56 0.50
CA LEU A 500 6.14 -15.91 -0.81
C LEU A 500 5.34 -16.72 -1.84
N TYR A 501 5.43 -18.05 -1.81
CA TYR A 501 4.64 -18.92 -2.69
C TYR A 501 3.14 -18.75 -2.46
N TYR A 502 2.70 -18.77 -1.20
CA TYR A 502 1.31 -18.52 -0.82
C TYR A 502 0.83 -17.14 -1.30
N GLN A 503 1.63 -16.10 -1.09
CA GLN A 503 1.29 -14.77 -1.57
C GLN A 503 1.16 -14.69 -3.10
N LEU A 504 2.08 -15.33 -3.82
CA LEU A 504 2.09 -15.25 -5.28
C LEU A 504 0.99 -16.08 -5.92
N TYR A 505 0.80 -17.32 -5.46
CA TYR A 505 0.08 -18.31 -6.24
C TYR A 505 -1.25 -18.73 -5.61
N PHE A 506 -1.35 -18.75 -4.30
CA PHE A 506 -2.58 -19.16 -3.64
C PHE A 506 -3.48 -17.98 -3.29
N SER A 507 -2.94 -16.90 -2.73
CA SER A 507 -3.75 -15.75 -2.31
C SER A 507 -3.90 -14.65 -3.36
N SER A 508 -3.10 -14.66 -4.42
CA SER A 508 -3.22 -13.72 -5.55
C SER A 508 -4.21 -14.24 -6.60
N LEU A 509 -5.50 -13.99 -6.39
CA LEU A 509 -6.60 -14.49 -7.21
C LEU A 509 -6.64 -13.79 -8.57
N PRO A 510 -6.60 -14.51 -9.71
CA PRO A 510 -6.45 -13.92 -11.04
C PRO A 510 -7.75 -13.30 -11.57
N PHE A 511 -7.64 -12.09 -12.15
CA PHE A 511 -8.70 -11.35 -12.85
C PHE A 511 -8.26 -10.89 -14.26
N GLY A 512 -7.15 -11.40 -14.77
CA GLY A 512 -6.59 -11.00 -16.06
C GLY A 512 -7.46 -11.33 -17.26
N GLU A 513 -8.41 -12.27 -17.15
CA GLU A 513 -9.38 -12.58 -18.19
C GLU A 513 -10.48 -11.52 -18.34
N TYR A 514 -10.72 -10.72 -17.28
CA TYR A 514 -11.75 -9.67 -17.27
C TYR A 514 -11.16 -8.27 -17.46
N LEU A 515 -9.87 -8.08 -17.16
CA LEU A 515 -9.24 -6.79 -17.06
C LEU A 515 -7.90 -6.74 -17.81
N LYS A 516 -7.62 -5.59 -18.43
CA LYS A 516 -6.29 -5.24 -18.99
C LYS A 516 -5.73 -4.01 -18.30
N THR A 517 -4.40 -3.87 -18.36
CA THR A 517 -3.73 -2.66 -17.89
C THR A 517 -4.10 -1.46 -18.77
N GLY A 518 -4.44 -0.34 -18.15
CA GLY A 518 -4.74 0.91 -18.83
C GLY A 518 -3.51 1.68 -19.29
N VAL A 519 -3.72 2.88 -19.83
CA VAL A 519 -2.64 3.79 -20.21
C VAL A 519 -1.70 4.10 -19.03
N ARG A 520 -2.26 4.16 -17.83
CA ARG A 520 -1.49 4.17 -16.58
C ARG A 520 -1.58 2.79 -15.95
N THR A 521 -0.46 2.25 -15.51
CA THR A 521 -0.39 0.91 -14.89
C THR A 521 -1.25 0.78 -13.62
N SER A 522 -1.54 1.90 -12.96
CA SER A 522 -2.45 1.95 -11.78
C SER A 522 -3.94 1.82 -12.12
N HIS A 523 -4.32 1.77 -13.41
CA HIS A 523 -5.70 1.71 -13.86
C HIS A 523 -5.97 0.46 -14.70
N ALA A 524 -7.21 -0.01 -14.62
CA ALA A 524 -7.72 -1.18 -15.34
C ALA A 524 -8.65 -0.78 -16.48
N LEU A 525 -8.64 -1.55 -17.55
CA LEU A 525 -9.60 -1.50 -18.64
C LEU A 525 -10.47 -2.75 -18.61
N MET A 526 -11.79 -2.56 -18.63
CA MET A 526 -12.75 -3.63 -18.71
C MET A 526 -12.72 -4.29 -20.09
N GLN A 527 -12.56 -5.60 -20.14
CA GLN A 527 -12.67 -6.37 -21.38
C GLN A 527 -14.14 -6.70 -21.69
N ASP A 528 -14.44 -7.07 -22.93
CA ASP A 528 -15.69 -7.74 -23.28
C ASP A 528 -15.48 -9.25 -23.08
N PHE A 529 -16.31 -9.86 -22.26
CA PHE A 529 -16.24 -11.28 -21.93
C PHE A 529 -17.64 -11.87 -21.75
N ASP A 530 -17.74 -13.20 -21.86
CA ASP A 530 -18.98 -13.90 -21.54
C ASP A 530 -19.23 -13.89 -20.02
N LEU A 531 -20.41 -13.47 -19.59
CA LEU A 531 -20.78 -13.40 -18.17
C LEU A 531 -20.75 -14.76 -17.48
N ALA A 532 -20.89 -15.86 -18.22
CA ALA A 532 -20.71 -17.21 -17.68
C ALA A 532 -19.33 -17.43 -17.04
N ARG A 533 -18.30 -16.67 -17.45
CA ARG A 533 -16.97 -16.69 -16.81
C ARG A 533 -16.95 -16.17 -15.37
N LEU A 534 -17.97 -15.42 -14.95
CA LEU A 534 -18.12 -14.97 -13.56
C LEU A 534 -18.86 -15.99 -12.68
N SER A 535 -19.16 -17.18 -13.19
CA SER A 535 -19.74 -18.24 -12.38
C SER A 535 -18.66 -19.02 -11.63
N PRO A 536 -18.96 -19.58 -10.43
CA PRO A 536 -18.03 -20.40 -9.67
C PRO A 536 -17.59 -21.68 -10.39
N GLU A 537 -18.40 -22.19 -11.32
CA GLU A 537 -18.08 -23.37 -12.13
C GLU A 537 -17.01 -23.08 -13.18
N ASN A 538 -16.93 -21.84 -13.68
CA ASN A 538 -16.02 -21.44 -14.74
C ASN A 538 -14.83 -20.62 -14.25
N SER A 539 -14.85 -20.15 -12.99
CA SER A 539 -13.78 -19.36 -12.40
C SER A 539 -13.44 -19.82 -10.98
N PRO A 540 -12.35 -20.56 -10.80
CA PRO A 540 -11.89 -20.95 -9.47
C PRO A 540 -11.66 -19.75 -8.55
N ALA A 541 -11.19 -18.61 -9.07
CA ALA A 541 -11.01 -17.38 -8.30
C ALA A 541 -12.34 -16.84 -7.77
N ILE A 542 -13.38 -16.80 -8.61
CA ILE A 542 -14.72 -16.38 -8.20
C ILE A 542 -15.31 -17.36 -7.19
N LYS A 543 -15.13 -18.68 -7.39
CA LYS A 543 -15.57 -19.69 -6.43
C LYS A 543 -14.97 -19.44 -5.05
N VAL A 544 -13.67 -19.28 -4.96
CA VAL A 544 -12.93 -19.04 -3.71
C VAL A 544 -13.43 -17.75 -3.02
N ILE A 545 -13.71 -16.68 -3.78
CA ILE A 545 -14.24 -15.44 -3.22
C ILE A 545 -15.66 -15.62 -2.68
N LEU A 546 -16.54 -16.30 -3.43
CA LEU A 546 -17.91 -16.60 -3.00
C LEU A 546 -17.89 -17.43 -1.70
N ASP A 547 -17.12 -18.52 -1.69
CA ASP A 547 -16.99 -19.41 -0.52
C ASP A 547 -16.46 -18.65 0.69
N GLY A 548 -15.44 -17.78 0.51
CA GLY A 548 -14.86 -17.00 1.58
C GLY A 548 -15.77 -15.92 2.15
N VAL A 549 -16.60 -15.27 1.32
CA VAL A 549 -17.53 -14.23 1.78
C VAL A 549 -18.79 -14.83 2.40
N LEU A 550 -19.33 -15.90 1.83
CA LEU A 550 -20.63 -16.47 2.23
C LEU A 550 -20.52 -17.58 3.28
N SER A 551 -19.35 -18.18 3.41
CA SER A 551 -19.04 -19.28 4.32
C SER A 551 -17.70 -19.00 5.03
N ASP A 552 -16.98 -20.02 5.48
CA ASP A 552 -15.70 -19.91 6.17
C ASP A 552 -14.50 -20.29 5.27
N GLY A 553 -14.60 -20.00 3.98
CA GLY A 553 -13.50 -20.23 3.04
C GLY A 553 -12.30 -19.31 3.31
N ASP A 554 -11.10 -19.82 3.05
CA ASP A 554 -9.83 -19.15 3.37
C ASP A 554 -9.30 -18.20 2.28
N PHE A 555 -10.05 -17.96 1.22
CA PHE A 555 -9.67 -17.15 0.05
C PHE A 555 -8.39 -17.64 -0.67
N LEU A 556 -8.09 -18.93 -0.60
CA LEU A 556 -6.90 -19.52 -1.19
C LEU A 556 -7.24 -20.39 -2.41
N LEU A 557 -6.59 -20.09 -3.53
CA LEU A 557 -6.67 -20.89 -4.75
C LEU A 557 -5.61 -22.00 -4.66
N ARG A 558 -6.00 -23.17 -4.20
CA ARG A 558 -5.10 -24.34 -4.09
C ARG A 558 -4.98 -25.06 -5.41
N GLU A 559 -3.75 -25.52 -5.74
CA GLU A 559 -3.43 -26.32 -6.93
C GLU A 559 -3.85 -27.77 -6.75
#